data_aff9e5640e7cbb8669abdb8ec7464397
#
_entry.id   aff9e5640e7cbb8669abdb8ec7464397
#
_cell.length_a   1.000
_cell.length_b   1.000
_cell.length_c   1.000
_cell.angle_alpha   90.00
_cell.angle_beta   90.00
_cell.angle_gamma   90.00
#
_symmetry.space_group_name_H-M   'P 1'
#
loop_
_entity.id
_entity.type
_entity.pdbx_description
1 polymer ?
#
loop_
_entity_poly.entity_id
_entity_poly.type
_entity_poly.pdbx_seq_one_letter_code
_entity_poly.pdbx_strand_id
1 'polypeptide(L)'
;MFYAGGCWHSWMHHSVFSASTAASCLSSINTRLEQASAGLPQLDWLVITWGTAFAYWLKERTMVVGNCHKQPDSLFTRQLLTVEEIVTEWECVLVELRKVNPFLKILFTVSPIRHSKDGMHGNQISKSTLLLAVDELCRRWSDCYYFPSYEIMMDELRDYRFYADDMLHPSPVAVSYLWECFTECYFSKETDRIMKAVSYTH
;
A
#
# COMPACT_ATOMS: atom_id res chain seq x y z
N MET A 1 -9.04 6.13 19.25
CA MET A 1 -8.53 4.85 19.83
C MET A 1 -9.67 4.10 20.49
N PHE A 2 -9.51 2.79 20.70
CA PHE A 2 -10.47 1.93 21.41
C PHE A 2 -9.73 0.84 22.17
N TYR A 3 -10.40 0.22 23.16
CA TYR A 3 -9.84 -0.86 23.96
C TYR A 3 -10.53 -2.19 23.62
N ALA A 4 -9.73 -3.21 23.30
CA ALA A 4 -10.22 -4.56 23.04
C ALA A 4 -9.11 -5.58 23.27
N GLY A 5 -9.47 -6.81 23.67
CA GLY A 5 -8.51 -7.91 23.85
C GLY A 5 -7.35 -7.59 24.80
N GLY A 6 -7.55 -6.77 25.81
CA GLY A 6 -6.51 -6.39 26.78
C GLY A 6 -5.55 -5.30 26.31
N CYS A 7 -5.74 -4.71 25.12
CA CYS A 7 -4.88 -3.69 24.55
C CYS A 7 -5.68 -2.49 24.02
N TRP A 8 -4.99 -1.34 23.94
CA TRP A 8 -5.43 -0.16 23.23
C TRP A 8 -5.00 -0.20 21.77
N HIS A 9 -5.89 0.17 20.85
CA HIS A 9 -5.71 0.14 19.41
C HIS A 9 -6.08 1.49 18.78
N SER A 10 -5.53 1.76 17.61
CA SER A 10 -5.95 2.86 16.74
C SER A 10 -6.59 2.32 15.47
N TRP A 11 -7.78 2.79 15.12
CA TRP A 11 -8.46 2.42 13.87
C TRP A 11 -7.65 2.75 12.60
N MET A 12 -6.73 3.71 12.69
CA MET A 12 -5.95 4.18 11.55
C MET A 12 -4.59 3.48 11.40
N HIS A 13 -4.17 2.66 12.39
CA HIS A 13 -2.81 2.12 12.44
C HIS A 13 -2.81 0.60 12.58
N HIS A 14 -1.72 -0.01 12.11
CA HIS A 14 -1.51 -1.45 12.24
C HIS A 14 -1.42 -1.89 13.70
N SER A 15 -1.78 -3.15 13.98
CA SER A 15 -1.79 -3.74 15.33
C SER A 15 -0.42 -3.75 16.03
N VAL A 16 0.68 -3.57 15.30
CA VAL A 16 2.03 -3.41 15.88
C VAL A 16 2.11 -2.21 16.84
N PHE A 17 1.26 -1.21 16.68
CA PHE A 17 1.17 -0.04 17.58
C PHE A 17 0.26 -0.28 18.79
N SER A 18 -0.40 -1.43 18.88
CA SER A 18 -1.26 -1.75 20.02
C SER A 18 -0.44 -1.92 21.29
N ALA A 19 -0.95 -1.39 22.41
CA ALA A 19 -0.24 -1.42 23.69
C ALA A 19 -1.21 -1.59 24.87
N SER A 20 -0.69 -2.00 26.03
CA SER A 20 -1.46 -2.17 27.25
C SER A 20 -2.07 -0.86 27.80
N THR A 21 -1.50 0.29 27.45
CA THR A 21 -2.03 1.61 27.82
C THR A 21 -2.28 2.49 26.59
N ALA A 22 -3.27 3.38 26.68
CA ALA A 22 -3.55 4.36 25.63
C ALA A 22 -2.35 5.29 25.38
N ALA A 23 -1.66 5.69 26.44
CA ALA A 23 -0.50 6.56 26.35
C ALA A 23 0.66 5.91 25.57
N SER A 24 0.98 4.63 25.86
CA SER A 24 2.02 3.90 25.14
C SER A 24 1.68 3.69 23.68
N CYS A 25 0.40 3.36 23.37
CA CYS A 25 -0.07 3.24 22.00
C CYS A 25 0.10 4.56 21.23
N LEU A 26 -0.34 5.67 21.80
CA LEU A 26 -0.25 6.99 21.19
C LEU A 26 1.21 7.45 21.05
N SER A 27 2.04 7.25 22.06
CA SER A 27 3.46 7.58 22.00
C SER A 27 4.18 6.85 20.87
N SER A 28 3.94 5.55 20.72
CA SER A 28 4.53 4.75 19.63
C SER A 28 4.12 5.26 18.25
N ILE A 29 2.86 5.61 18.08
CA ILE A 29 2.34 6.20 16.83
C ILE A 29 3.01 7.54 16.55
N ASN A 30 3.03 8.45 17.53
CA ASN A 30 3.58 9.79 17.35
C ASN A 30 5.08 9.75 17.03
N THR A 31 5.86 8.93 17.75
CA THR A 31 7.28 8.75 17.44
C THR A 31 7.52 8.32 16.00
N ARG A 32 6.70 7.40 15.47
CA ARG A 32 6.82 6.94 14.08
C ARG A 32 6.42 8.06 13.10
N LEU A 33 5.36 8.80 13.39
CA LEU A 33 4.93 9.94 12.57
C LEU A 33 5.99 11.05 12.52
N GLU A 34 6.59 11.38 13.65
CA GLU A 34 7.68 12.36 13.73
C GLU A 34 8.88 11.94 12.89
N GLN A 35 9.30 10.68 12.99
CA GLN A 35 10.39 10.13 12.18
C GLN A 35 10.08 10.19 10.67
N ALA A 36 8.88 9.79 10.27
CA ALA A 36 8.47 9.82 8.87
C ALA A 36 8.38 11.26 8.34
N SER A 37 7.79 12.17 9.12
CA SER A 37 7.66 13.58 8.74
C SER A 37 9.02 14.28 8.62
N ALA A 38 9.97 13.96 9.50
CA ALA A 38 11.33 14.52 9.44
C ALA A 38 12.09 14.06 8.18
N GLY A 39 11.84 12.86 7.69
CA GLY A 39 12.47 12.32 6.49
C GLY A 39 11.86 12.82 5.17
N LEU A 40 10.58 13.17 5.18
CA LEU A 40 9.82 13.49 3.97
C LEU A 40 10.42 14.60 3.09
N PRO A 41 10.98 15.70 3.64
CA PRO A 41 11.58 16.76 2.82
C PRO A 41 12.82 16.32 2.01
N GLN A 42 13.43 15.19 2.38
CA GLN A 42 14.68 14.70 1.79
C GLN A 42 14.49 13.47 0.89
N LEU A 43 13.24 13.01 0.72
CA LEU A 43 12.96 11.86 -0.14
C LEU A 43 13.00 12.26 -1.61
N ASP A 44 13.70 11.47 -2.43
CA ASP A 44 13.61 11.56 -3.89
C ASP A 44 12.38 10.82 -4.42
N TRP A 45 12.05 9.67 -3.82
CA TRP A 45 10.96 8.81 -4.24
C TRP A 45 10.11 8.32 -3.07
N LEU A 46 8.81 8.29 -3.27
CA LEU A 46 7.85 7.62 -2.38
C LEU A 46 7.13 6.52 -3.17
N VAL A 47 7.34 5.27 -2.77
CA VAL A 47 6.69 4.10 -3.39
C VAL A 47 5.42 3.76 -2.63
N ILE A 48 4.31 3.69 -3.36
CA ILE A 48 2.97 3.41 -2.80
C ILE A 48 2.40 2.16 -3.46
N THR A 49 2.11 1.13 -2.66
CA THR A 49 1.47 -0.09 -3.14
C THR A 49 0.01 -0.14 -2.74
N TRP A 50 -0.89 -0.16 -3.71
CA TRP A 50 -2.32 -0.32 -3.50
C TRP A 50 -2.73 -1.80 -3.52
N GLY A 51 -3.44 -2.23 -2.49
CA GLY A 51 -3.89 -3.62 -2.36
C GLY A 51 -5.29 -3.85 -2.92
N THR A 52 -6.24 -3.04 -2.52
CA THR A 52 -7.67 -3.18 -2.84
C THR A 52 -8.34 -1.81 -2.88
N ALA A 53 -9.38 -1.69 -3.72
CA ALA A 53 -10.24 -0.52 -3.76
C ALA A 53 -11.40 -0.59 -2.73
N PHE A 54 -11.45 -1.65 -1.92
CA PHE A 54 -12.43 -1.73 -0.85
C PHE A 54 -11.95 -1.02 0.40
N ALA A 55 -12.76 -0.08 0.90
CA ALA A 55 -12.56 0.60 2.18
C ALA A 55 -13.54 0.08 3.25
N TYR A 56 -13.12 0.12 4.49
CA TYR A 56 -13.95 -0.20 5.66
C TYR A 56 -14.31 1.08 6.39
N TRP A 57 -15.60 1.24 6.68
CA TRP A 57 -16.16 2.37 7.40
C TRP A 57 -16.67 1.92 8.76
N LEU A 58 -16.20 2.55 9.82
CA LEU A 58 -16.75 2.32 11.15
C LEU A 58 -18.13 2.97 11.25
N LYS A 59 -19.19 2.18 11.39
CA LYS A 59 -20.59 2.64 11.34
C LYS A 59 -20.90 3.72 12.39
N GLU A 60 -20.40 3.51 13.61
CA GLU A 60 -20.66 4.42 14.74
C GLU A 60 -20.11 5.83 14.50
N ARG A 61 -19.00 5.97 13.80
CA ARG A 61 -18.28 7.24 13.61
C ARG A 61 -18.25 7.74 12.18
N THR A 62 -18.81 6.99 11.24
CA THR A 62 -18.79 7.31 9.80
C THR A 62 -17.38 7.67 9.31
N MET A 63 -16.38 6.90 9.73
CA MET A 63 -14.98 7.11 9.38
C MET A 63 -14.36 5.89 8.72
N VAL A 64 -13.50 6.10 7.74
CA VAL A 64 -12.67 5.04 7.16
C VAL A 64 -11.67 4.54 8.20
N VAL A 65 -11.42 3.23 8.23
CA VAL A 65 -10.45 2.61 9.12
C VAL A 65 -9.31 1.96 8.32
N GLY A 66 -8.09 2.17 8.77
CA GLY A 66 -6.90 1.54 8.20
C GLY A 66 -6.71 0.10 8.67
N ASN A 67 -7.29 -0.27 9.82
CA ASN A 67 -7.23 -1.64 10.34
C ASN A 67 -8.45 -1.94 11.22
N CYS A 68 -9.14 -3.04 10.92
CA CYS A 68 -10.28 -3.52 11.70
C CYS A 68 -9.89 -4.25 12.99
N HIS A 69 -8.62 -4.54 13.24
CA HIS A 69 -8.10 -5.24 14.44
C HIS A 69 -8.85 -6.52 14.79
N LYS A 70 -9.30 -7.28 13.78
CA LYS A 70 -10.12 -8.50 13.93
C LYS A 70 -11.41 -8.29 14.74
N GLN A 71 -11.90 -7.04 14.79
CA GLN A 71 -13.20 -6.76 15.38
C GLN A 71 -14.34 -7.31 14.50
N PRO A 72 -15.53 -7.57 15.07
CA PRO A 72 -16.65 -8.12 14.32
C PRO A 72 -17.00 -7.31 13.08
N ASP A 73 -17.23 -7.99 11.96
CA ASP A 73 -17.62 -7.37 10.67
C ASP A 73 -18.90 -6.50 10.80
N SER A 74 -19.76 -6.80 11.79
CA SER A 74 -20.98 -6.03 12.08
C SER A 74 -20.73 -4.56 12.44
N LEU A 75 -19.52 -4.22 12.91
CA LEU A 75 -19.13 -2.84 13.25
C LEU A 75 -18.83 -2.00 12.01
N PHE A 76 -18.63 -2.63 10.87
CA PHE A 76 -18.15 -1.95 9.67
C PHE A 76 -19.16 -2.04 8.52
N THR A 77 -19.12 -1.05 7.66
CA THR A 77 -19.62 -1.14 6.28
C THR A 77 -18.41 -1.25 5.37
N ARG A 78 -18.43 -2.21 4.45
CA ARG A 78 -17.39 -2.39 3.45
C ARG A 78 -17.91 -1.89 2.11
N GLN A 79 -17.18 -0.99 1.47
CA GLN A 79 -17.58 -0.34 0.24
C GLN A 79 -16.45 -0.37 -0.77
N LEU A 80 -16.78 -0.66 -2.04
CA LEU A 80 -15.88 -0.46 -3.16
C LEU A 80 -15.86 1.03 -3.51
N LEU A 81 -14.68 1.62 -3.47
CA LEU A 81 -14.48 3.00 -3.91
C LEU A 81 -14.52 3.10 -5.43
N THR A 82 -15.02 4.21 -5.93
CA THR A 82 -14.96 4.55 -7.36
C THR A 82 -13.59 5.11 -7.73
N VAL A 83 -13.29 5.12 -9.03
CA VAL A 83 -12.07 5.76 -9.56
C VAL A 83 -12.01 7.24 -9.15
N GLU A 84 -13.14 7.95 -9.26
CA GLU A 84 -13.23 9.38 -8.93
C GLU A 84 -12.96 9.66 -7.44
N GLU A 85 -13.52 8.86 -6.53
CA GLU A 85 -13.26 8.96 -5.09
C GLU A 85 -11.76 8.78 -4.79
N ILE A 86 -11.13 7.74 -5.36
CA ILE A 86 -9.70 7.46 -5.16
C ILE A 86 -8.84 8.62 -5.70
N VAL A 87 -9.11 9.06 -6.93
CA VAL A 87 -8.34 10.14 -7.56
C VAL A 87 -8.47 11.43 -6.77
N THR A 88 -9.69 11.82 -6.37
CA THR A 88 -9.93 13.06 -5.60
C THR A 88 -9.18 13.06 -4.27
N GLU A 89 -9.26 11.97 -3.50
CA GLU A 89 -8.56 11.85 -2.22
C GLU A 89 -7.04 11.90 -2.42
N TRP A 90 -6.52 11.20 -3.44
CA TRP A 90 -5.08 11.22 -3.71
C TRP A 90 -4.58 12.55 -4.24
N GLU A 91 -5.36 13.29 -5.01
CA GLU A 91 -4.99 14.66 -5.42
C GLU A 91 -4.80 15.57 -4.19
N CYS A 92 -5.68 15.47 -3.19
CA CYS A 92 -5.51 16.18 -1.93
C CYS A 92 -4.19 15.80 -1.22
N VAL A 93 -3.87 14.50 -1.16
CA VAL A 93 -2.62 14.01 -0.55
C VAL A 93 -1.40 14.51 -1.33
N LEU A 94 -1.43 14.45 -2.68
CA LEU A 94 -0.33 14.92 -3.53
C LEU A 94 -0.06 16.40 -3.36
N VAL A 95 -1.12 17.22 -3.26
CA VAL A 95 -0.99 18.67 -2.99
C VAL A 95 -0.28 18.90 -1.64
N GLU A 96 -0.67 18.19 -0.58
CA GLU A 96 -0.04 18.35 0.73
C GLU A 96 1.43 17.86 0.73
N LEU A 97 1.72 16.74 0.09
CA LEU A 97 3.09 16.23 -0.04
C LEU A 97 4.01 17.24 -0.74
N ARG A 98 3.52 17.88 -1.79
CA ARG A 98 4.28 18.90 -2.55
C ARG A 98 4.55 20.18 -1.79
N LYS A 99 3.70 20.57 -0.85
CA LYS A 99 4.00 21.70 0.05
C LYS A 99 5.23 21.43 0.89
N VAL A 100 5.48 20.16 1.25
CA VAL A 100 6.62 19.74 2.07
C VAL A 100 7.84 19.42 1.21
N ASN A 101 7.63 18.73 0.08
CA ASN A 101 8.70 18.33 -0.83
C ASN A 101 8.23 18.48 -2.29
N PRO A 102 8.50 19.62 -2.94
CA PRO A 102 8.06 19.89 -4.31
C PRO A 102 8.78 19.04 -5.38
N PHE A 103 9.86 18.37 -5.05
CA PHE A 103 10.64 17.52 -5.96
C PHE A 103 10.37 16.02 -5.78
N LEU A 104 9.49 15.65 -4.83
CA LEU A 104 9.14 14.27 -4.54
C LEU A 104 8.48 13.59 -5.74
N LYS A 105 9.06 12.47 -6.16
CA LYS A 105 8.47 11.59 -7.17
C LYS A 105 7.65 10.51 -6.48
N ILE A 106 6.46 10.24 -7.00
CA ILE A 106 5.56 9.22 -6.47
C ILE A 106 5.50 8.05 -7.44
N LEU A 107 5.82 6.86 -6.95
CA LEU A 107 5.71 5.62 -7.72
C LEU A 107 4.58 4.77 -7.18
N PHE A 108 3.51 4.65 -7.94
CA PHE A 108 2.40 3.75 -7.62
C PHE A 108 2.67 2.35 -8.16
N THR A 109 2.14 1.37 -7.46
CA THR A 109 2.04 0.00 -7.93
C THR A 109 0.78 -0.65 -7.37
N VAL A 110 0.19 -1.59 -8.11
CA VAL A 110 -0.97 -2.38 -7.66
C VAL A 110 -0.48 -3.77 -7.27
N SER A 111 -0.72 -4.14 -6.02
CA SER A 111 -0.31 -5.45 -5.49
C SER A 111 -0.93 -6.61 -6.29
N PRO A 112 -0.15 -7.62 -6.69
CA PRO A 112 -0.66 -8.81 -7.34
C PRO A 112 -1.38 -9.80 -6.41
N ILE A 113 -1.36 -9.57 -5.08
CA ILE A 113 -2.04 -10.42 -4.11
C ILE A 113 -3.54 -10.44 -4.39
N ARG A 114 -4.13 -11.64 -4.39
CA ARG A 114 -5.57 -11.84 -4.57
C ARG A 114 -6.33 -11.69 -3.26
N HIS A 115 -7.43 -10.96 -3.28
CA HIS A 115 -8.32 -10.80 -2.13
C HIS A 115 -9.50 -11.79 -2.20
N SER A 116 -9.33 -13.00 -1.65
CA SER A 116 -10.31 -14.09 -1.70
C SER A 116 -11.67 -13.75 -1.09
N LYS A 117 -11.70 -12.85 -0.10
CA LYS A 117 -12.96 -12.36 0.52
C LYS A 117 -13.92 -11.75 -0.50
N ASP A 118 -13.42 -11.21 -1.60
CA ASP A 118 -14.19 -10.55 -2.65
C ASP A 118 -14.67 -11.50 -3.75
N GLY A 119 -14.23 -12.74 -3.69
CA GLY A 119 -14.33 -13.67 -4.81
C GLY A 119 -13.49 -13.21 -6.01
N MET A 120 -13.41 -14.05 -7.03
CA MET A 120 -12.55 -13.77 -8.20
C MET A 120 -13.00 -12.52 -8.96
N HIS A 121 -14.30 -12.37 -9.18
CA HIS A 121 -14.87 -11.23 -9.90
C HIS A 121 -14.68 -9.92 -9.11
N GLY A 122 -15.04 -9.91 -7.82
CA GLY A 122 -14.88 -8.72 -6.96
C GLY A 122 -13.42 -8.28 -6.83
N ASN A 123 -12.48 -9.24 -6.74
CA ASN A 123 -11.06 -8.93 -6.78
C ASN A 123 -10.66 -8.24 -8.08
N GLN A 124 -11.13 -8.75 -9.25
CA GLN A 124 -10.79 -8.13 -10.54
C GLN A 124 -11.40 -6.74 -10.69
N ILE A 125 -12.65 -6.53 -10.27
CA ILE A 125 -13.26 -5.18 -10.25
C ILE A 125 -12.43 -4.23 -9.38
N SER A 126 -12.06 -4.66 -8.18
CA SER A 126 -11.22 -3.86 -7.28
C SER A 126 -9.87 -3.50 -7.92
N LYS A 127 -9.16 -4.46 -8.52
CA LYS A 127 -7.88 -4.21 -9.20
C LYS A 127 -8.05 -3.26 -10.40
N SER A 128 -9.06 -3.48 -11.23
CA SER A 128 -9.36 -2.60 -12.37
C SER A 128 -9.65 -1.16 -11.94
N THR A 129 -10.38 -0.96 -10.84
CA THR A 129 -10.62 0.36 -10.25
C THR A 129 -9.30 1.04 -9.85
N LEU A 130 -8.38 0.31 -9.20
CA LEU A 130 -7.08 0.83 -8.82
C LEU A 130 -6.22 1.18 -10.03
N LEU A 131 -6.20 0.32 -11.05
CA LEU A 131 -5.44 0.56 -12.29
C LEU A 131 -5.91 1.83 -13.01
N LEU A 132 -7.24 2.00 -13.15
CA LEU A 132 -7.81 3.20 -13.76
C LEU A 132 -7.51 4.46 -12.95
N ALA A 133 -7.55 4.37 -11.61
CA ALA A 133 -7.22 5.51 -10.74
C ALA A 133 -5.75 5.89 -10.82
N VAL A 134 -4.83 4.92 -10.86
CA VAL A 134 -3.38 5.18 -11.05
C VAL A 134 -3.12 5.82 -12.41
N ASP A 135 -3.71 5.28 -13.48
CA ASP A 135 -3.57 5.84 -14.83
C ASP A 135 -4.01 7.31 -14.88
N GLU A 136 -5.14 7.62 -14.26
CA GLU A 136 -5.65 8.99 -14.19
C GLU A 136 -4.71 9.92 -13.39
N LEU A 137 -4.18 9.47 -12.25
CA LEU A 137 -3.21 10.25 -11.47
C LEU A 137 -1.91 10.47 -12.24
N CYS A 138 -1.38 9.45 -12.91
CA CYS A 138 -0.15 9.58 -13.71
C CYS A 138 -0.34 10.49 -14.94
N ARG A 139 -1.55 10.55 -15.50
CA ARG A 139 -1.86 11.51 -16.59
C ARG A 139 -1.97 12.95 -16.11
N ARG A 140 -2.51 13.18 -14.91
CA ARG A 140 -2.70 14.51 -14.33
C ARG A 140 -1.43 15.08 -13.70
N TRP A 141 -0.54 14.22 -13.20
CA TRP A 141 0.61 14.61 -12.39
C TRP A 141 1.91 14.04 -12.97
N SER A 142 2.74 14.89 -13.55
CA SER A 142 3.96 14.51 -14.29
C SER A 142 5.07 13.86 -13.44
N ASP A 143 4.99 13.95 -12.13
CA ASP A 143 5.89 13.36 -11.15
C ASP A 143 5.27 12.12 -10.46
N CYS A 144 4.13 11.63 -10.96
CA CYS A 144 3.54 10.35 -10.61
C CYS A 144 3.88 9.31 -11.69
N TYR A 145 4.32 8.16 -11.25
CA TYR A 145 4.77 7.05 -12.08
C TYR A 145 4.06 5.77 -11.68
N TYR A 146 4.06 4.78 -12.55
CA TYR A 146 3.47 3.47 -12.28
C TYR A 146 4.45 2.34 -12.57
N PHE A 147 4.57 1.38 -11.64
CA PHE A 147 5.25 0.11 -11.87
C PHE A 147 4.21 -1.02 -11.96
N PRO A 148 4.12 -1.76 -13.08
CA PRO A 148 3.04 -2.68 -13.39
C PRO A 148 3.19 -4.06 -12.71
N SER A 149 3.36 -4.10 -11.38
CA SER A 149 3.58 -5.37 -10.67
C SER A 149 2.40 -6.34 -10.76
N TYR A 150 1.17 -5.81 -10.87
CA TYR A 150 -0.03 -6.63 -11.06
C TYR A 150 -0.03 -7.26 -12.45
N GLU A 151 0.23 -6.48 -13.49
CA GLU A 151 0.24 -6.94 -14.88
C GLU A 151 1.38 -7.94 -15.14
N ILE A 152 2.57 -7.69 -14.62
CA ILE A 152 3.69 -8.64 -14.72
C ILE A 152 3.27 -10.00 -14.15
N MET A 153 2.63 -10.02 -12.96
CA MET A 153 2.16 -11.26 -12.36
C MET A 153 1.04 -11.92 -13.18
N MET A 154 0.14 -11.14 -13.77
CA MET A 154 -1.02 -11.67 -14.49
C MET A 154 -0.72 -12.04 -15.94
N ASP A 155 0.23 -11.36 -16.59
CA ASP A 155 0.50 -11.55 -18.02
C ASP A 155 1.81 -12.29 -18.30
N GLU A 156 2.90 -11.97 -17.62
CA GLU A 156 4.18 -12.65 -17.80
C GLU A 156 4.27 -13.94 -16.97
N LEU A 157 3.85 -13.88 -15.69
CA LEU A 157 3.87 -14.99 -14.75
C LEU A 157 2.51 -15.71 -14.69
N ARG A 158 1.98 -16.11 -15.84
CA ARG A 158 0.60 -16.65 -16.02
C ARG A 158 0.37 -18.07 -15.53
N ASP A 159 1.23 -18.62 -14.69
CA ASP A 159 1.15 -20.02 -14.25
C ASP A 159 1.01 -20.07 -12.71
N TYR A 160 0.24 -21.04 -12.24
CA TYR A 160 0.03 -21.24 -10.78
C TYR A 160 1.31 -21.55 -10.00
N ARG A 161 2.38 -22.03 -10.64
CA ARG A 161 3.69 -22.20 -10.00
C ARG A 161 4.30 -20.91 -9.46
N PHE A 162 3.82 -19.76 -9.93
CA PHE A 162 4.25 -18.44 -9.46
C PHE A 162 3.43 -17.91 -8.29
N TYR A 163 2.45 -18.70 -7.83
CA TYR A 163 1.72 -18.44 -6.59
C TYR A 163 2.26 -19.32 -5.46
N ALA A 164 2.15 -18.85 -4.22
CA ALA A 164 2.38 -19.65 -3.03
C ALA A 164 1.28 -20.73 -2.86
N ASP A 165 1.44 -21.62 -1.89
CA ASP A 165 0.51 -22.75 -1.64
C ASP A 165 -0.93 -22.29 -1.37
N ASP A 166 -1.12 -21.07 -0.89
CA ASP A 166 -2.44 -20.47 -0.66
C ASP A 166 -3.14 -19.99 -1.93
N MET A 167 -2.47 -20.01 -3.08
CA MET A 167 -2.96 -19.52 -4.39
C MET A 167 -3.36 -18.03 -4.40
N LEU A 168 -2.95 -17.27 -3.40
CA LEU A 168 -3.27 -15.85 -3.24
C LEU A 168 -2.04 -14.96 -3.33
N HIS A 169 -0.97 -15.36 -2.66
CA HIS A 169 0.29 -14.62 -2.63
C HIS A 169 1.23 -15.06 -3.74
N PRO A 170 2.06 -14.16 -4.29
CA PRO A 170 3.14 -14.54 -5.19
C PRO A 170 4.13 -15.50 -4.49
N SER A 171 4.65 -16.47 -5.24
CA SER A 171 5.72 -17.33 -4.76
C SER A 171 7.04 -16.57 -4.60
N PRO A 172 8.03 -17.07 -3.85
CA PRO A 172 9.37 -16.45 -3.76
C PRO A 172 10.01 -16.21 -5.12
N VAL A 173 9.80 -17.10 -6.08
CA VAL A 173 10.32 -16.95 -7.46
C VAL A 173 9.67 -15.76 -8.15
N ALA A 174 8.34 -15.61 -8.02
CA ALA A 174 7.62 -14.46 -8.58
C ALA A 174 8.05 -13.15 -7.93
N VAL A 175 8.24 -13.13 -6.61
CA VAL A 175 8.76 -11.94 -5.90
C VAL A 175 10.15 -11.56 -6.40
N SER A 176 11.05 -12.52 -6.58
CA SER A 176 12.39 -12.26 -7.13
C SER A 176 12.33 -11.68 -8.54
N TYR A 177 11.50 -12.25 -9.41
CA TYR A 177 11.32 -11.75 -10.77
C TYR A 177 10.74 -10.32 -10.80
N LEU A 178 9.70 -10.05 -10.02
CA LEU A 178 9.15 -8.70 -9.88
C LEU A 178 10.19 -7.70 -9.38
N TRP A 179 11.03 -8.14 -8.45
CA TRP A 179 12.12 -7.32 -7.93
C TRP A 179 13.20 -7.04 -9.00
N GLU A 180 13.57 -8.02 -9.81
CA GLU A 180 14.48 -7.84 -10.95
C GLU A 180 13.92 -6.81 -11.94
N CYS A 181 12.68 -6.98 -12.38
CA CYS A 181 12.01 -6.01 -13.26
C CYS A 181 11.97 -4.59 -12.64
N PHE A 182 11.69 -4.48 -11.33
CA PHE A 182 11.68 -3.21 -10.64
C PHE A 182 13.07 -2.55 -10.62
N THR A 183 14.09 -3.30 -10.28
CA THR A 183 15.47 -2.78 -10.22
C THR A 183 16.00 -2.39 -11.59
N GLU A 184 15.68 -3.13 -12.64
CA GLU A 184 16.03 -2.79 -14.02
C GLU A 184 15.41 -1.46 -14.48
N CYS A 185 14.17 -1.17 -14.05
CA CYS A 185 13.47 0.05 -14.42
C CYS A 185 13.93 1.29 -13.65
N TYR A 186 14.23 1.15 -12.35
CA TYR A 186 14.36 2.29 -11.44
C TYR A 186 15.74 2.46 -10.82
N PHE A 187 16.61 1.46 -10.89
CA PHE A 187 17.92 1.56 -10.27
C PHE A 187 19.01 1.86 -11.28
N SER A 188 19.94 2.73 -10.90
CA SER A 188 21.17 2.92 -11.66
C SER A 188 22.06 1.68 -11.55
N LYS A 189 22.94 1.49 -12.53
CA LYS A 189 23.96 0.41 -12.48
C LYS A 189 24.82 0.46 -11.22
N GLU A 190 25.06 1.65 -10.69
CA GLU A 190 25.80 1.85 -9.44
C GLU A 190 25.00 1.40 -8.23
N THR A 191 23.71 1.77 -8.15
CA THR A 191 22.80 1.32 -7.09
C THR A 191 22.68 -0.20 -7.07
N ASP A 192 22.48 -0.83 -8.23
CA ASP A 192 22.41 -2.29 -8.36
C ASP A 192 23.70 -2.98 -7.88
N ARG A 193 24.88 -2.41 -8.23
CA ARG A 193 26.18 -2.92 -7.74
C ARG A 193 26.30 -2.83 -6.21
N ILE A 194 25.88 -1.71 -5.61
CA ILE A 194 25.90 -1.52 -4.15
C ILE A 194 24.97 -2.52 -3.47
N MET A 195 23.76 -2.68 -3.98
CA MET A 195 22.80 -3.63 -3.44
C MET A 195 23.29 -5.07 -3.48
N LYS A 196 23.85 -5.51 -4.60
CA LYS A 196 24.46 -6.84 -4.73
C LYS A 196 25.59 -7.03 -3.71
N ALA A 197 26.44 -6.04 -3.50
CA ALA A 197 27.50 -6.10 -2.50
C ALA A 197 26.97 -6.24 -1.06
N VAL A 198 25.88 -5.54 -0.73
CA VAL A 198 25.25 -5.64 0.60
C VAL A 198 24.56 -6.98 0.81
N SER A 199 23.88 -7.53 -0.21
CA SER A 199 23.18 -8.82 -0.09
C SER A 199 24.14 -10.02 0.08
N TYR A 200 25.40 -9.90 -0.28
CA TYR A 200 26.43 -10.93 -0.04
C TYR A 200 27.03 -10.88 1.38
N THR A 201 26.68 -9.86 2.18
CA THR A 201 27.20 -9.67 3.55
C THR A 201 26.19 -10.07 4.65
N HIS A 202 25.03 -10.54 4.26
CA HIS A 202 23.98 -11.08 5.13
C HIS A 202 23.51 -12.45 4.67
#